data_679e76592e8573daf295ea684b0c4092
#
_entry.id   679e76592e8573daf295ea684b0c4092
#
_cell.length_a   1.000
_cell.length_b   1.000
_cell.length_c   1.000
_cell.angle_alpha   90.00
_cell.angle_beta   90.00
_cell.angle_gamma   90.00
#
_symmetry.space_group_name_H-M   'P 1'
#
loop_
_entity.id
_entity.type
_entity.pdbx_description
1 polymer ?
#
loop_
_entity_poly.entity_id
_entity_poly.type
_entity_poly.pdbx_seq_one_letter_code
_entity_poly.pdbx_strand_id
1 'polypeptide(L)'
;MSDITALIRQQLFALQDLSYKEFHTGLIPTVNPDRVIGVRTPALRRLAKEVYKNHDFIGFLRELPHTYYDEDNLHGFLVCEMTHYDKTIDEIDRFLPFVDNWATCDLLRPKAFRMAAIQHPDRLEADIRRWMSSSAPYTIRFGIEMLMTFFLDSPKNAALDGLKPSATFRPEYLDWVAAITDEHYYVRMMVAWFFATVLAKQYEATLPYIEHHTLPAWTHKKSIQKAMESFRLTPEQKSYLKTLR
;
A
#
# COMPACT_ATOMS: atom_id res chain seq x y z
N MET A 1 -20.81 17.91 -10.30
CA MET A 1 -20.00 16.93 -11.08
C MET A 1 -19.42 17.67 -12.27
N SER A 2 -18.09 17.69 -12.37
CA SER A 2 -17.40 18.35 -13.49
C SER A 2 -17.55 17.53 -14.78
N ASP A 3 -17.37 18.18 -15.94
CA ASP A 3 -17.46 17.50 -17.26
C ASP A 3 -16.44 16.33 -17.35
N ILE A 4 -15.25 16.48 -16.75
CA ILE A 4 -14.24 15.43 -16.72
C ILE A 4 -14.69 14.24 -15.85
N THR A 5 -15.34 14.45 -14.73
CA THR A 5 -15.87 13.36 -13.89
C THR A 5 -16.98 12.59 -14.62
N ALA A 6 -17.86 13.28 -15.33
CA ALA A 6 -18.89 12.64 -16.13
C ALA A 6 -18.29 11.76 -17.25
N LEU A 7 -17.27 12.27 -17.94
CA LEU A 7 -16.55 11.53 -18.98
C LEU A 7 -15.85 10.29 -18.39
N ILE A 8 -15.12 10.45 -17.29
CA ILE A 8 -14.43 9.34 -16.59
C ILE A 8 -15.44 8.27 -16.17
N ARG A 9 -16.57 8.66 -15.58
CA ARG A 9 -17.62 7.73 -15.15
C ARG A 9 -18.20 6.95 -16.32
N GLN A 10 -18.47 7.61 -17.44
CA GLN A 10 -18.91 6.94 -18.66
C GLN A 10 -17.89 5.89 -19.14
N GLN A 11 -16.60 6.23 -19.14
CA GLN A 11 -15.53 5.30 -19.53
C GLN A 11 -15.41 4.11 -18.56
N LEU A 12 -15.56 4.34 -17.25
CA LEU A 12 -15.55 3.26 -16.25
C LEU A 12 -16.71 2.28 -16.47
N PHE A 13 -17.92 2.77 -16.71
CA PHE A 13 -19.07 1.90 -17.01
C PHE A 13 -18.91 1.15 -18.34
N ALA A 14 -18.28 1.73 -19.35
CA ALA A 14 -17.96 1.04 -20.60
C ALA A 14 -16.95 -0.10 -20.43
N LEU A 15 -16.15 -0.08 -19.34
CA LEU A 15 -15.16 -1.09 -18.98
C LEU A 15 -15.67 -2.09 -17.92
N GLN A 16 -16.96 -2.02 -17.55
CA GLN A 16 -17.56 -2.87 -16.53
C GLN A 16 -17.46 -4.36 -16.90
N ASP A 17 -17.13 -5.18 -15.92
CA ASP A 17 -17.16 -6.64 -15.95
C ASP A 17 -17.97 -7.16 -14.76
N LEU A 18 -19.19 -7.61 -15.01
CA LEU A 18 -20.11 -8.03 -13.96
C LEU A 18 -19.62 -9.28 -13.21
N SER A 19 -18.96 -10.21 -13.89
CA SER A 19 -18.40 -11.39 -13.23
C SER A 19 -17.23 -11.03 -12.31
N TYR A 20 -16.42 -10.08 -12.73
CA TYR A 20 -15.36 -9.53 -11.88
C TYR A 20 -15.93 -8.73 -10.70
N LYS A 21 -16.98 -7.96 -10.91
CA LYS A 21 -17.70 -7.25 -9.83
C LYS A 21 -18.14 -8.22 -8.76
N GLU A 22 -18.85 -9.27 -9.12
CA GLU A 22 -19.36 -10.30 -8.19
C GLU A 22 -18.21 -10.94 -7.38
N PHE A 23 -17.16 -11.37 -8.06
CA PHE A 23 -15.97 -11.93 -7.41
C PHE A 23 -15.28 -10.93 -6.47
N HIS A 24 -15.06 -9.71 -6.94
CA HIS A 24 -14.24 -8.72 -6.24
C HIS A 24 -14.93 -8.14 -5.00
N THR A 25 -16.25 -7.94 -5.03
CA THR A 25 -17.01 -7.47 -3.87
C THR A 25 -16.88 -8.38 -2.65
N GLY A 26 -16.73 -9.69 -2.86
CA GLY A 26 -16.46 -10.64 -1.79
C GLY A 26 -15.10 -10.45 -1.11
N LEU A 27 -14.13 -9.80 -1.77
CA LEU A 27 -12.80 -9.54 -1.25
C LEU A 27 -12.69 -8.20 -0.49
N ILE A 28 -13.62 -7.28 -0.71
CA ILE A 28 -13.63 -5.93 -0.12
C ILE A 28 -14.90 -5.69 0.72
N PRO A 29 -15.11 -6.44 1.81
CA PRO A 29 -16.38 -6.44 2.56
C PRO A 29 -16.68 -5.10 3.25
N THR A 30 -15.73 -4.16 3.30
CA THR A 30 -15.93 -2.80 3.83
C THR A 30 -16.57 -1.86 2.83
N VAL A 31 -16.60 -2.23 1.54
CA VAL A 31 -17.17 -1.41 0.47
C VAL A 31 -18.59 -1.89 0.15
N ASN A 32 -19.55 -0.95 0.09
CA ASN A 32 -20.91 -1.28 -0.37
C ASN A 32 -20.85 -1.79 -1.83
N PRO A 33 -21.41 -2.99 -2.13
CA PRO A 33 -21.42 -3.56 -3.49
C PRO A 33 -22.03 -2.64 -4.56
N ASP A 34 -22.96 -1.76 -4.19
CA ASP A 34 -23.58 -0.80 -5.11
C ASP A 34 -22.60 0.30 -5.57
N ARG A 35 -21.55 0.55 -4.80
CA ARG A 35 -20.46 1.46 -5.17
C ARG A 35 -19.46 0.83 -6.15
N VAL A 36 -19.50 -0.47 -6.39
CA VAL A 36 -18.54 -1.17 -7.25
C VAL A 36 -19.07 -1.23 -8.66
N ILE A 37 -18.40 -0.60 -9.62
CA ILE A 37 -18.67 -0.74 -11.05
C ILE A 37 -18.16 -2.12 -11.52
N GLY A 38 -16.95 -2.49 -11.12
CA GLY A 38 -16.32 -3.77 -11.45
C GLY A 38 -15.37 -3.67 -12.64
N VAL A 39 -14.52 -2.65 -12.64
CA VAL A 39 -13.47 -2.50 -13.67
C VAL A 39 -12.20 -3.24 -13.25
N ARG A 40 -11.67 -4.10 -14.12
CA ARG A 40 -10.44 -4.84 -13.82
C ARG A 40 -9.24 -3.89 -13.68
N THR A 41 -8.40 -4.13 -12.69
CA THR A 41 -7.21 -3.31 -12.37
C THR A 41 -6.32 -2.99 -13.59
N PRO A 42 -6.03 -3.92 -14.53
CA PRO A 42 -5.25 -3.56 -15.71
C PRO A 42 -5.95 -2.55 -16.63
N ALA A 43 -7.28 -2.58 -16.72
CA ALA A 43 -8.06 -1.62 -17.50
C ALA A 43 -8.06 -0.25 -16.82
N LEU A 44 -8.26 -0.20 -15.50
CA LEU A 44 -8.14 1.03 -14.70
C LEU A 44 -6.77 1.70 -14.87
N ARG A 45 -5.68 0.93 -14.81
CA ARG A 45 -4.32 1.47 -15.01
C ARG A 45 -4.11 2.04 -16.41
N ARG A 46 -4.69 1.41 -17.44
CA ARG A 46 -4.63 1.96 -18.82
C ARG A 46 -5.40 3.26 -18.91
N LEU A 47 -6.62 3.27 -18.40
CA LEU A 47 -7.48 4.46 -18.37
C LEU A 47 -6.80 5.63 -17.61
N ALA A 48 -6.21 5.36 -16.44
CA ALA A 48 -5.49 6.38 -15.68
C ALA A 48 -4.35 7.02 -16.48
N LYS A 49 -3.55 6.22 -17.21
CA LYS A 49 -2.48 6.74 -18.07
C LYS A 49 -3.00 7.56 -19.23
N GLU A 50 -4.12 7.16 -19.81
CA GLU A 50 -4.78 7.89 -20.90
C GLU A 50 -5.31 9.23 -20.41
N VAL A 51 -6.06 9.23 -19.31
CA VAL A 51 -6.58 10.45 -18.67
C VAL A 51 -5.46 11.38 -18.25
N TYR A 52 -4.42 10.85 -17.59
CA TYR A 52 -3.26 11.64 -17.17
C TYR A 52 -2.55 12.37 -18.32
N LYS A 53 -2.48 11.71 -19.49
CA LYS A 53 -1.81 12.25 -20.67
C LYS A 53 -2.65 13.26 -21.46
N ASN A 54 -3.96 13.03 -21.57
CA ASN A 54 -4.80 13.66 -22.58
C ASN A 54 -5.83 14.63 -22.00
N HIS A 55 -6.02 14.68 -20.66
CA HIS A 55 -7.08 15.46 -20.04
C HIS A 55 -6.59 16.27 -18.85
N ASP A 56 -7.26 17.38 -18.57
CA ASP A 56 -7.15 18.06 -17.28
C ASP A 56 -8.01 17.31 -16.25
N PHE A 57 -7.35 16.47 -15.45
CA PHE A 57 -7.98 15.61 -14.45
C PHE A 57 -8.07 16.25 -13.06
N ILE A 58 -7.57 17.46 -12.87
CA ILE A 58 -7.55 18.11 -11.54
C ILE A 58 -8.96 18.28 -10.99
N GLY A 59 -9.92 18.64 -11.85
CA GLY A 59 -11.33 18.74 -11.46
C GLY A 59 -11.86 17.42 -10.86
N PHE A 60 -11.52 16.28 -11.45
CA PHE A 60 -11.86 14.96 -10.92
C PHE A 60 -11.22 14.69 -9.56
N LEU A 61 -9.93 15.00 -9.36
CA LEU A 61 -9.26 14.81 -8.07
C LEU A 61 -9.85 15.69 -6.95
N ARG A 62 -10.52 16.78 -7.28
CA ARG A 62 -11.16 17.67 -6.30
C ARG A 62 -12.57 17.23 -5.88
N GLU A 63 -13.21 16.35 -6.63
CA GLU A 63 -14.55 15.85 -6.33
C GLU A 63 -14.52 14.66 -5.36
N LEU A 64 -14.07 14.88 -4.12
CA LEU A 64 -14.05 13.91 -3.04
C LEU A 64 -15.21 14.15 -2.05
N PRO A 65 -15.82 13.08 -1.51
CA PRO A 65 -15.60 11.66 -1.83
C PRO A 65 -16.16 11.28 -3.20
N HIS A 66 -15.53 10.31 -3.86
CA HIS A 66 -16.07 9.74 -5.09
C HIS A 66 -17.32 8.87 -4.83
N THR A 67 -18.16 8.73 -5.86
CA THR A 67 -19.39 7.92 -5.77
C THR A 67 -19.06 6.42 -5.84
N TYR A 68 -18.12 6.04 -6.71
CA TYR A 68 -17.80 4.65 -6.99
C TYR A 68 -16.39 4.28 -6.53
N TYR A 69 -16.25 3.03 -6.04
CA TYR A 69 -14.98 2.41 -5.70
C TYR A 69 -13.97 2.45 -6.86
N ASP A 70 -14.43 2.25 -8.07
CA ASP A 70 -13.58 2.28 -9.27
C ASP A 70 -13.08 3.70 -9.58
N GLU A 71 -13.84 4.74 -9.19
CA GLU A 71 -13.38 6.14 -9.22
C GLU A 71 -12.29 6.39 -8.18
N ASP A 72 -12.43 5.84 -6.95
CA ASP A 72 -11.39 5.91 -5.92
C ASP A 72 -10.08 5.27 -6.41
N ASN A 73 -10.16 4.10 -7.03
CA ASN A 73 -9.00 3.42 -7.59
C ASN A 73 -8.38 4.19 -8.76
N LEU A 74 -9.20 4.80 -9.63
CA LEU A 74 -8.69 5.62 -10.74
C LEU A 74 -8.00 6.87 -10.21
N HIS A 75 -8.56 7.53 -9.18
CA HIS A 75 -7.92 8.63 -8.46
C HIS A 75 -6.53 8.22 -7.98
N GLY A 76 -6.44 7.11 -7.26
CA GLY A 76 -5.18 6.57 -6.78
C GLY A 76 -4.16 6.33 -7.90
N PHE A 77 -4.60 5.77 -9.04
CA PHE A 77 -3.71 5.56 -10.18
C PHE A 77 -3.27 6.86 -10.87
N LEU A 78 -4.13 7.89 -10.94
CA LEU A 78 -3.74 9.21 -11.45
C LEU A 78 -2.66 9.85 -10.58
N VAL A 79 -2.83 9.80 -9.25
CA VAL A 79 -1.82 10.28 -8.30
C VAL A 79 -0.52 9.46 -8.42
N CYS A 80 -0.62 8.15 -8.66
CA CYS A 80 0.55 7.29 -8.88
C CYS A 80 1.35 7.63 -10.15
N GLU A 81 0.73 8.23 -11.17
CA GLU A 81 1.42 8.69 -12.38
C GLU A 81 2.17 10.02 -12.17
N MET A 82 1.86 10.78 -11.14
CA MET A 82 2.53 12.05 -10.82
C MET A 82 4.02 11.84 -10.50
N THR A 83 4.86 12.78 -10.95
CA THR A 83 6.31 12.71 -10.78
C THR A 83 6.89 13.80 -9.87
N HIS A 84 6.13 14.84 -9.59
CA HIS A 84 6.55 15.93 -8.71
C HIS A 84 6.22 15.60 -7.26
N TYR A 85 7.23 15.44 -6.41
CA TYR A 85 7.09 14.95 -5.04
C TYR A 85 6.06 15.73 -4.21
N ASP A 86 6.23 17.06 -4.06
CA ASP A 86 5.35 17.87 -3.20
C ASP A 86 3.88 17.81 -3.65
N LYS A 87 3.63 17.93 -4.95
CA LYS A 87 2.28 17.81 -5.49
C LYS A 87 1.68 16.43 -5.24
N THR A 88 2.51 15.39 -5.29
CA THR A 88 2.07 14.02 -5.01
C THR A 88 1.72 13.85 -3.54
N ILE A 89 2.52 14.40 -2.62
CA ILE A 89 2.23 14.41 -1.18
C ILE A 89 0.90 15.13 -0.92
N ASP A 90 0.71 16.32 -1.47
CA ASP A 90 -0.53 17.10 -1.30
C ASP A 90 -1.78 16.32 -1.75
N GLU A 91 -1.69 15.60 -2.88
CA GLU A 91 -2.82 14.80 -3.38
C GLU A 91 -3.01 13.50 -2.57
N ILE A 92 -1.95 12.83 -2.14
CA ILE A 92 -2.05 11.67 -1.23
C ILE A 92 -2.70 12.09 0.08
N ASP A 93 -2.25 13.18 0.70
CA ASP A 93 -2.79 13.66 1.98
C ASP A 93 -4.27 14.07 1.86
N ARG A 94 -4.67 14.59 0.70
CA ARG A 94 -6.07 14.91 0.41
C ARG A 94 -6.94 13.68 0.20
N PHE A 95 -6.38 12.64 -0.41
CA PHE A 95 -7.13 11.42 -0.78
C PHE A 95 -7.23 10.41 0.37
N LEU A 96 -6.16 10.21 1.15
CA LEU A 96 -6.10 9.19 2.21
C LEU A 96 -7.29 9.21 3.19
N PRO A 97 -7.85 10.37 3.60
CA PRO A 97 -9.02 10.40 4.48
C PRO A 97 -10.29 9.74 3.90
N PHE A 98 -10.34 9.55 2.59
CA PHE A 98 -11.47 8.93 1.87
C PHE A 98 -11.23 7.47 1.51
N VAL A 99 -10.04 6.94 1.79
CA VAL A 99 -9.71 5.53 1.58
C VAL A 99 -10.34 4.69 2.70
N ASP A 100 -11.31 3.85 2.35
CA ASP A 100 -12.14 3.06 3.26
C ASP A 100 -11.94 1.54 3.14
N ASN A 101 -10.95 1.12 2.33
CA ASN A 101 -10.69 -0.29 2.07
C ASN A 101 -9.21 -0.58 1.76
N TRP A 102 -8.80 -1.83 2.02
CA TRP A 102 -7.43 -2.29 1.82
C TRP A 102 -7.01 -2.29 0.34
N ALA A 103 -7.93 -2.61 -0.57
CA ALA A 103 -7.59 -2.78 -1.98
C ALA A 103 -7.22 -1.44 -2.63
N THR A 104 -7.99 -0.37 -2.36
CA THR A 104 -7.63 1.00 -2.79
C THR A 104 -6.32 1.46 -2.15
N CYS A 105 -6.14 1.20 -0.83
CA CYS A 105 -4.92 1.55 -0.11
C CYS A 105 -3.67 0.95 -0.77
N ASP A 106 -3.66 -0.37 -0.99
CA ASP A 106 -2.50 -1.13 -1.46
C ASP A 106 -2.18 -0.90 -2.96
N LEU A 107 -3.08 -0.24 -3.70
CA LEU A 107 -2.83 0.19 -5.08
C LEU A 107 -1.94 1.44 -5.20
N LEU A 108 -1.83 2.22 -4.10
CA LEU A 108 -1.14 3.51 -4.08
C LEU A 108 0.38 3.31 -4.04
N ARG A 109 1.04 3.41 -5.19
CA ARG A 109 2.52 3.34 -5.32
C ARG A 109 3.04 4.45 -6.23
N PRO A 110 3.09 5.70 -5.72
CA PRO A 110 3.45 6.86 -6.53
C PRO A 110 4.85 6.77 -7.14
N LYS A 111 4.98 7.11 -8.41
CA LYS A 111 6.27 7.19 -9.12
C LYS A 111 7.21 8.20 -8.46
N ALA A 112 6.67 9.31 -7.96
CA ALA A 112 7.44 10.33 -7.25
C ALA A 112 8.16 9.77 -6.01
N PHE A 113 7.54 8.82 -5.29
CA PHE A 113 8.13 8.22 -4.08
C PHE A 113 9.31 7.30 -4.41
N ARG A 114 9.27 6.61 -5.54
CA ARG A 114 10.41 5.81 -6.00
C ARG A 114 11.64 6.70 -6.23
N MET A 115 11.46 7.87 -6.83
CA MET A 115 12.54 8.82 -7.04
C MET A 115 13.01 9.45 -5.73
N ALA A 116 12.07 9.78 -4.84
CA ALA A 116 12.40 10.33 -3.52
C ALA A 116 13.17 9.33 -2.66
N ALA A 117 12.78 8.05 -2.63
CA ALA A 117 13.52 7.00 -1.92
C ALA A 117 14.97 6.86 -2.38
N ILE A 118 15.27 7.24 -3.64
CA ILE A 118 16.61 7.22 -4.20
C ILE A 118 17.37 8.52 -3.90
N GLN A 119 16.76 9.67 -4.10
CA GLN A 119 17.43 10.97 -4.09
C GLN A 119 17.35 11.68 -2.73
N HIS A 120 16.26 11.49 -2.01
CA HIS A 120 15.93 12.18 -0.76
C HIS A 120 15.23 11.25 0.22
N PRO A 121 15.85 10.10 0.61
CA PRO A 121 15.20 9.06 1.43
C PRO A 121 14.67 9.62 2.76
N ASP A 122 15.43 10.48 3.45
CA ASP A 122 15.04 11.05 4.74
C ASP A 122 13.73 11.84 4.65
N ARG A 123 13.48 12.48 3.50
CA ARG A 123 12.25 13.23 3.28
C ARG A 123 11.04 12.30 3.18
N LEU A 124 11.15 11.24 2.37
CA LEU A 124 10.08 10.25 2.25
C LEU A 124 9.85 9.50 3.57
N GLU A 125 10.92 9.19 4.31
CA GLU A 125 10.80 8.59 5.65
C GLU A 125 10.02 9.48 6.62
N ALA A 126 10.26 10.79 6.61
CA ALA A 126 9.52 11.72 7.46
C ALA A 126 8.01 11.70 7.15
N ASP A 127 7.63 11.69 5.87
CA ASP A 127 6.23 11.58 5.47
C ASP A 127 5.63 10.21 5.83
N ILE A 128 6.37 9.11 5.64
CA ILE A 128 5.96 7.76 6.04
C ILE A 128 5.69 7.70 7.55
N ARG A 129 6.58 8.25 8.38
CA ARG A 129 6.40 8.30 9.84
C ARG A 129 5.15 9.10 10.22
N ARG A 130 4.91 10.21 9.55
CA ARG A 130 3.72 11.05 9.76
C ARG A 130 2.44 10.25 9.47
N TRP A 131 2.37 9.52 8.36
CA TRP A 131 1.22 8.66 8.05
C TRP A 131 1.06 7.51 9.05
N MET A 132 2.15 6.86 9.46
CA MET A 132 2.11 5.80 10.47
C MET A 132 1.64 6.29 11.84
N SER A 133 1.77 7.59 12.14
CA SER A 133 1.31 8.23 13.39
C SER A 133 -0.11 8.79 13.29
N SER A 134 -0.83 8.53 12.20
CA SER A 134 -2.22 8.96 12.02
C SER A 134 -3.18 8.20 12.94
N SER A 135 -4.38 8.75 13.16
CA SER A 135 -5.51 8.04 13.78
C SER A 135 -6.42 7.33 12.76
N ALA A 136 -6.20 7.55 11.44
CA ALA A 136 -6.99 6.94 10.38
C ALA A 136 -6.38 5.59 9.96
N PRO A 137 -7.11 4.46 10.08
CA PRO A 137 -6.55 3.11 9.87
C PRO A 137 -5.89 2.91 8.51
N TYR A 138 -6.49 3.42 7.44
CA TYR A 138 -5.92 3.24 6.10
C TYR A 138 -4.76 4.19 5.82
N THR A 139 -4.67 5.33 6.51
CA THR A 139 -3.48 6.20 6.49
C THR A 139 -2.30 5.52 7.18
N ILE A 140 -2.52 4.89 8.35
CA ILE A 140 -1.49 4.07 9.03
C ILE A 140 -1.05 2.93 8.11
N ARG A 141 -2.02 2.19 7.54
CA ARG A 141 -1.75 1.08 6.61
C ARG A 141 -0.89 1.53 5.43
N PHE A 142 -1.24 2.67 4.82
CA PHE A 142 -0.49 3.25 3.71
C PHE A 142 0.96 3.57 4.11
N GLY A 143 1.17 4.20 5.26
CA GLY A 143 2.52 4.50 5.77
C GLY A 143 3.38 3.23 5.91
N ILE A 144 2.83 2.16 6.52
CA ILE A 144 3.53 0.87 6.66
C ILE A 144 3.84 0.27 5.27
N GLU A 145 2.90 0.34 4.33
CA GLU A 145 3.11 -0.19 2.98
C GLU A 145 4.18 0.58 2.21
N MET A 146 4.24 1.91 2.34
CA MET A 146 5.29 2.70 1.72
C MET A 146 6.67 2.37 2.30
N LEU A 147 6.77 2.19 3.62
CA LEU A 147 8.00 1.71 4.27
C LEU A 147 8.40 0.34 3.71
N MET A 148 7.46 -0.60 3.64
CA MET A 148 7.69 -1.94 3.13
C MET A 148 8.11 -1.95 1.66
N THR A 149 7.53 -1.06 0.85
CA THR A 149 7.77 -0.99 -0.59
C THR A 149 9.13 -0.40 -0.93
N PHE A 150 9.56 0.63 -0.21
CA PHE A 150 10.73 1.43 -0.62
C PHE A 150 11.97 1.23 0.24
N PHE A 151 11.86 0.66 1.46
CA PHE A 151 12.94 0.68 2.45
C PHE A 151 13.36 -0.68 3.01
N LEU A 152 12.81 -1.80 2.50
CA LEU A 152 13.14 -3.13 3.03
C LEU A 152 14.21 -3.88 2.25
N ASP A 153 14.60 -3.44 1.06
CA ASP A 153 15.58 -4.15 0.26
C ASP A 153 17.00 -3.85 0.74
N SER A 154 17.83 -4.90 0.79
CA SER A 154 19.26 -4.73 0.98
C SER A 154 19.92 -4.24 -0.32
N PRO A 155 21.08 -3.56 -0.25
CA PRO A 155 21.81 -3.14 -1.44
C PRO A 155 22.08 -4.26 -2.45
N LYS A 156 22.18 -5.51 -1.98
CA LYS A 156 22.41 -6.71 -2.82
C LYS A 156 21.17 -7.09 -3.66
N ASN A 157 19.98 -6.85 -3.17
CA ASN A 157 18.73 -7.21 -3.86
C ASN A 157 18.26 -6.12 -4.82
N ALA A 158 18.65 -4.89 -4.60
CA ALA A 158 18.26 -3.77 -5.41
C ALA A 158 19.00 -3.69 -6.75
N ALA A 159 20.13 -4.35 -6.88
CA ALA A 159 20.86 -4.47 -8.16
C ALA A 159 20.12 -5.32 -9.20
N LEU A 160 19.15 -6.15 -8.79
CA LEU A 160 18.37 -7.00 -9.69
C LEU A 160 17.38 -6.23 -10.57
N ASP A 161 16.98 -5.02 -10.16
CA ASP A 161 16.01 -4.19 -10.91
C ASP A 161 16.67 -3.06 -11.72
N GLY A 162 18.01 -3.05 -11.85
CA GLY A 162 18.75 -2.00 -12.57
C GLY A 162 18.72 -0.62 -11.88
N LEU A 163 18.22 -0.53 -10.65
CA LEU A 163 18.17 0.67 -9.84
C LEU A 163 19.20 0.56 -8.73
N LYS A 164 20.06 1.58 -8.60
CA LYS A 164 20.90 1.72 -7.41
C LYS A 164 19.99 2.13 -6.25
N PRO A 165 19.83 1.30 -5.20
CA PRO A 165 19.05 1.71 -4.05
C PRO A 165 19.89 2.68 -3.22
N SER A 166 19.34 3.79 -2.94
CA SER A 166 19.84 4.68 -1.88
C SER A 166 19.16 4.41 -0.56
N ALA A 167 17.94 3.89 -0.59
CA ALA A 167 17.23 3.49 0.61
C ALA A 167 17.68 2.09 1.02
N THR A 168 18.53 2.02 2.02
CA THR A 168 18.95 0.78 2.69
C THR A 168 18.03 0.52 3.87
N PHE A 169 17.71 -0.76 4.11
CA PHE A 169 17.03 -1.18 5.32
C PHE A 169 17.79 -0.68 6.56
N ARG A 170 17.05 -0.11 7.52
CA ARG A 170 17.54 0.27 8.85
C ARG A 170 16.75 -0.50 9.91
N PRO A 171 17.44 -1.08 10.93
CA PRO A 171 16.76 -1.86 11.97
C PRO A 171 15.67 -1.09 12.73
N GLU A 172 15.80 0.23 12.87
CA GLU A 172 14.80 1.08 13.52
C GLU A 172 13.42 1.08 12.86
N TYR A 173 13.31 0.66 11.58
CA TYR A 173 12.01 0.50 10.93
C TYR A 173 11.15 -0.60 11.59
N LEU A 174 11.80 -1.60 12.18
CA LEU A 174 11.12 -2.64 12.96
C LEU A 174 10.48 -2.04 14.21
N ASP A 175 11.22 -1.17 14.93
CA ASP A 175 10.70 -0.48 16.12
C ASP A 175 9.51 0.41 15.79
N TRP A 176 9.59 1.16 14.67
CA TRP A 176 8.50 2.03 14.25
C TRP A 176 7.20 1.25 14.01
N VAL A 177 7.30 0.10 13.36
CA VAL A 177 6.11 -0.71 13.05
C VAL A 177 5.66 -1.53 14.26
N ALA A 178 6.59 -2.02 15.10
CA ALA A 178 6.26 -2.74 16.33
C ALA A 178 5.51 -1.86 17.34
N ALA A 179 5.79 -0.55 17.37
CA ALA A 179 5.11 0.42 18.23
C ALA A 179 3.64 0.70 17.83
N ILE A 180 3.19 0.24 16.66
CA ILE A 180 1.81 0.43 16.21
C ILE A 180 0.92 -0.62 16.89
N THR A 181 0.08 -0.17 17.83
CA THR A 181 -0.83 -1.01 18.64
C THR A 181 -2.30 -0.82 18.26
N ASP A 182 -2.58 -0.22 17.11
CA ASP A 182 -3.96 -0.01 16.63
C ASP A 182 -4.71 -1.33 16.46
N GLU A 183 -5.92 -1.40 17.05
CA GLU A 183 -6.74 -2.62 17.07
C GLU A 183 -7.55 -2.85 15.80
N HIS A 184 -7.55 -1.91 14.86
CA HIS A 184 -8.26 -2.07 13.59
C HIS A 184 -7.69 -3.26 12.80
N TYR A 185 -8.54 -4.15 12.36
CA TYR A 185 -8.15 -5.41 11.70
C TYR A 185 -7.14 -5.21 10.56
N TYR A 186 -7.39 -4.22 9.68
CA TYR A 186 -6.54 -4.00 8.51
C TYR A 186 -5.20 -3.32 8.85
N VAL A 187 -5.09 -2.64 9.99
CA VAL A 187 -3.81 -2.14 10.51
C VAL A 187 -2.99 -3.31 11.08
N ARG A 188 -3.58 -4.11 11.98
CA ARG A 188 -2.90 -5.30 12.53
C ARG A 188 -2.46 -6.28 11.46
N MET A 189 -3.28 -6.45 10.41
CA MET A 189 -2.94 -7.30 9.28
C MET A 189 -1.76 -6.74 8.48
N MET A 190 -1.66 -5.40 8.32
CA MET A 190 -0.52 -4.77 7.66
C MET A 190 0.75 -4.90 8.49
N VAL A 191 0.70 -4.70 9.81
CA VAL A 191 1.84 -4.94 10.71
C VAL A 191 2.30 -6.39 10.58
N ALA A 192 1.37 -7.36 10.59
CA ALA A 192 1.72 -8.77 10.43
C ALA A 192 2.35 -9.05 9.06
N TRP A 193 1.84 -8.44 7.99
CA TRP A 193 2.42 -8.58 6.64
C TRP A 193 3.80 -7.93 6.54
N PHE A 194 3.99 -6.77 7.16
CA PHE A 194 5.30 -6.13 7.26
C PHE A 194 6.32 -7.09 7.90
N PHE A 195 6.06 -7.60 9.11
CA PHE A 195 6.99 -8.49 9.80
C PHE A 195 7.25 -9.79 9.02
N ALA A 196 6.23 -10.37 8.39
CA ALA A 196 6.42 -11.51 7.51
C ALA A 196 7.32 -11.21 6.30
N THR A 197 7.19 -10.00 5.73
CA THR A 197 8.00 -9.56 4.60
C THR A 197 9.45 -9.28 5.03
N VAL A 198 9.62 -8.64 6.20
CA VAL A 198 10.97 -8.36 6.71
C VAL A 198 11.68 -9.64 7.16
N LEU A 199 11.00 -10.61 7.75
CA LEU A 199 11.56 -11.94 8.00
C LEU A 199 12.11 -12.60 6.71
N ALA A 200 11.43 -12.41 5.59
CA ALA A 200 11.87 -12.95 4.31
C ALA A 200 13.04 -12.20 3.67
N LYS A 201 13.26 -10.92 4.04
CA LYS A 201 14.29 -10.05 3.44
C LYS A 201 15.48 -9.80 4.38
N GLN A 202 15.24 -9.71 5.68
CA GLN A 202 16.15 -9.28 6.73
C GLN A 202 16.00 -10.18 7.97
N TYR A 203 16.13 -11.49 7.77
CA TYR A 203 15.80 -12.51 8.77
C TYR A 203 16.44 -12.26 10.13
N GLU A 204 17.77 -12.10 10.16
CA GLU A 204 18.56 -11.97 11.40
C GLU A 204 18.18 -10.71 12.20
N ALA A 205 17.88 -9.61 11.51
CA ALA A 205 17.46 -8.38 12.19
C ALA A 205 16.03 -8.47 12.76
N THR A 206 15.19 -9.31 12.15
CA THR A 206 13.76 -9.40 12.51
C THR A 206 13.49 -10.48 13.52
N LEU A 207 14.29 -11.56 13.52
CA LEU A 207 14.08 -12.73 14.37
C LEU A 207 13.91 -12.38 15.87
N PRO A 208 14.72 -11.48 16.48
CA PRO A 208 14.59 -11.11 17.88
C PRO A 208 13.19 -10.57 18.26
N TYR A 209 12.49 -9.88 17.34
CA TYR A 209 11.11 -9.39 17.60
C TYR A 209 10.12 -10.52 17.74
N ILE A 210 10.37 -11.65 17.10
CA ILE A 210 9.53 -12.84 17.19
C ILE A 210 9.93 -13.64 18.45
N GLU A 211 11.22 -13.87 18.70
CA GLU A 211 11.70 -14.62 19.86
C GLU A 211 11.31 -13.97 21.20
N HIS A 212 11.37 -12.64 21.26
CA HIS A 212 11.03 -11.89 22.49
C HIS A 212 9.54 -11.55 22.59
N HIS A 213 8.68 -12.04 21.66
CA HIS A 213 7.25 -11.74 21.64
C HIS A 213 6.93 -10.24 21.71
N THR A 214 7.71 -9.40 20.99
CA THR A 214 7.58 -7.93 21.04
C THR A 214 6.23 -7.44 20.49
N LEU A 215 5.63 -8.19 19.57
CA LEU A 215 4.35 -7.85 18.95
C LEU A 215 3.15 -8.31 19.78
N PRO A 216 1.99 -7.62 19.72
CA PRO A 216 0.74 -8.13 20.30
C PRO A 216 0.44 -9.57 19.84
N ALA A 217 -0.11 -10.41 20.73
CA ALA A 217 -0.22 -11.87 20.53
C ALA A 217 -0.87 -12.27 19.20
N TRP A 218 -1.92 -11.57 18.76
CA TRP A 218 -2.57 -11.85 17.47
C TRP A 218 -1.66 -11.53 16.30
N THR A 219 -1.02 -10.35 16.34
CA THR A 219 -0.11 -9.88 15.29
C THR A 219 1.11 -10.78 15.18
N HIS A 220 1.69 -11.19 16.33
CA HIS A 220 2.79 -12.14 16.40
C HIS A 220 2.44 -13.45 15.67
N LYS A 221 1.33 -14.11 16.07
CA LYS A 221 0.89 -15.37 15.43
C LYS A 221 0.62 -15.20 13.95
N LYS A 222 0.02 -14.07 13.56
CA LYS A 222 -0.30 -13.78 12.16
C LYS A 222 0.95 -13.49 11.32
N SER A 223 1.98 -12.84 11.89
CA SER A 223 3.27 -12.61 11.25
C SER A 223 3.96 -13.93 10.92
N ILE A 224 4.03 -14.84 11.87
CA ILE A 224 4.59 -16.19 11.65
C ILE A 224 3.78 -16.94 10.59
N GLN A 225 2.43 -16.92 10.70
CA GLN A 225 1.58 -17.58 9.70
C GLN A 225 1.89 -17.08 8.29
N LYS A 226 1.95 -15.76 8.08
CA LYS A 226 2.25 -15.18 6.77
C LYS A 226 3.69 -15.42 6.32
N ALA A 227 4.65 -15.45 7.24
CA ALA A 227 6.04 -15.78 6.92
C ALA A 227 6.16 -17.23 6.42
N MET A 228 5.40 -18.15 6.99
CA MET A 228 5.34 -19.57 6.54
C MET A 228 4.85 -19.72 5.10
N GLU A 229 4.04 -18.80 4.60
CA GLU A 229 3.53 -18.77 3.22
C GLU A 229 4.61 -18.31 2.22
N SER A 230 5.68 -17.66 2.69
CA SER A 230 6.74 -17.14 1.83
C SER A 230 7.63 -18.24 1.26
N PHE A 231 7.92 -18.19 -0.03
CA PHE A 231 8.91 -19.07 -0.69
C PHE A 231 10.37 -18.65 -0.45
N ARG A 232 10.59 -17.49 0.19
CA ARG A 232 11.93 -16.94 0.43
C ARG A 232 12.56 -17.44 1.72
N LEU A 233 11.77 -18.00 2.64
CA LEU A 233 12.27 -18.64 3.85
C LEU A 233 12.65 -20.10 3.60
N THR A 234 13.77 -20.52 4.19
CA THR A 234 14.22 -21.92 4.12
C THR A 234 13.31 -22.84 4.95
N PRO A 235 13.32 -24.16 4.70
CA PRO A 235 12.58 -25.12 5.53
C PRO A 235 12.99 -25.07 7.01
N GLU A 236 14.29 -24.85 7.30
CA GLU A 236 14.83 -24.74 8.67
C GLU A 236 14.29 -23.49 9.37
N GLN A 237 14.32 -22.32 8.68
CA GLN A 237 13.76 -21.09 9.19
C GLN A 237 12.26 -21.22 9.50
N LYS A 238 11.50 -21.83 8.59
CA LYS A 238 10.07 -22.11 8.80
C LYS A 238 9.85 -23.04 9.99
N SER A 239 10.64 -24.11 10.10
CA SER A 239 10.57 -25.05 11.20
C SER A 239 10.81 -24.35 12.55
N TYR A 240 11.82 -23.49 12.62
CA TYR A 240 12.10 -22.69 13.81
C TYR A 240 10.99 -21.71 14.15
N LEU A 241 10.54 -20.91 13.19
CA LEU A 241 9.43 -19.96 13.41
C LEU A 241 8.15 -20.66 13.90
N LYS A 242 7.92 -21.90 13.49
CA LYS A 242 6.77 -22.69 13.95
C LYS A 242 6.82 -22.99 15.46
N THR A 243 8.01 -23.12 16.03
CA THR A 243 8.18 -23.35 17.49
C THR A 243 7.91 -22.09 18.31
N LEU A 244 7.98 -20.90 17.69
CA LEU A 244 7.76 -19.60 18.31
C LEU A 244 6.31 -19.07 18.20
N ARG A 245 5.39 -19.83 17.63
CA ARG A 245 4.03 -19.41 17.30
C ARG A 245 3.10 -19.31 18.54
#